data_21bd9c3ae4a71fbd4e482d6b895e3310
#
_entry.id   21bd9c3ae4a71fbd4e482d6b895e3310
#
_cell.length_a   1.000
_cell.length_b   1.000
_cell.length_c   1.000
_cell.angle_alpha   90.00
_cell.angle_beta   90.00
_cell.angle_gamma   90.00
#
_symmetry.space_group_name_H-M   'P 1'
#
loop_
_entity.id
_entity.type
_entity.pdbx_description
1 polymer ?
#
loop_
_entity_poly.entity_id
_entity_poly.type
_entity_poly.pdbx_seq_one_letter_code
_entity_poly.pdbx_strand_id
1 'polypeptide(L)'
;MSRPKPTVLVEHVNKVNYKTEQILSSEGIWAVYFSDQPINLKSGNMLTNYPGPKYKKTSFSNPGHAINLAKKLNNLFKTDQFTVVLLKSGDRIYP
;
A
#
# COMPACT_ATOMS: atom_id res chain seq x y z
N MET A 1 -11.05 6.86 18.35
CA MET A 1 -10.91 8.19 17.74
C MET A 1 -11.07 8.07 16.23
N SER A 2 -12.02 8.77 15.67
CA SER A 2 -12.25 8.73 14.24
C SER A 2 -11.20 9.58 13.52
N ARG A 3 -10.82 9.14 12.32
CA ARG A 3 -9.94 9.94 11.49
C ARG A 3 -10.68 11.13 10.92
N PRO A 4 -10.01 12.26 10.72
CA PRO A 4 -10.61 13.33 9.93
C PRO A 4 -10.85 12.84 8.51
N LYS A 5 -11.93 13.31 7.90
CA LYS A 5 -12.22 12.96 6.51
C LYS A 5 -11.16 13.57 5.60
N PRO A 6 -10.64 12.81 4.63
CA PRO A 6 -9.69 13.37 3.69
C PRO A 6 -10.34 14.43 2.82
N THR A 7 -9.55 15.42 2.42
CA THR A 7 -10.01 16.48 1.51
C THR A 7 -10.09 15.95 0.08
N VAL A 8 -11.17 16.22 -0.60
CA VAL A 8 -11.31 15.92 -2.02
C VAL A 8 -10.51 16.94 -2.82
N LEU A 9 -9.54 16.45 -3.61
CA LEU A 9 -8.68 17.30 -4.43
C LEU A 9 -9.27 17.51 -5.82
N VAL A 10 -9.77 16.44 -6.44
CA VAL A 10 -10.37 16.47 -7.77
C VAL A 10 -11.50 15.45 -7.80
N GLU A 11 -12.57 15.80 -8.50
CA GLU A 11 -13.70 14.88 -8.68
C GLU A 11 -14.10 14.84 -10.15
N HIS A 12 -14.37 13.63 -10.65
CA HIS A 12 -14.88 13.40 -11.99
C HIS A 12 -16.20 12.64 -11.91
N VAL A 13 -17.22 13.17 -12.59
CA VAL A 13 -18.53 12.55 -12.66
C VAL A 13 -18.79 12.13 -14.11
N ASN A 14 -19.05 10.85 -14.33
CA ASN A 14 -19.45 10.34 -15.62
C ASN A 14 -20.99 10.35 -15.70
N LYS A 15 -21.54 11.25 -16.49
CA LYS A 15 -23.01 11.44 -16.57
C LYS A 15 -23.71 10.35 -17.35
N VAL A 16 -22.98 9.53 -18.11
CA VAL A 16 -23.58 8.46 -18.90
C VAL A 16 -23.94 7.27 -18.02
N ASN A 17 -23.02 6.84 -17.16
CA ASN A 17 -23.21 5.68 -16.27
C ASN A 17 -23.31 6.09 -14.80
N TYR A 18 -23.31 7.36 -14.49
CA TYR A 18 -23.42 7.94 -13.13
C TYR A 18 -22.30 7.46 -12.18
N LYS A 19 -21.16 7.07 -12.72
CA LYS A 19 -20.00 6.76 -11.89
C LYS A 19 -19.23 8.01 -11.54
N THR A 20 -18.71 8.05 -10.33
CA THR A 20 -17.87 9.15 -9.87
C THR A 20 -16.51 8.64 -9.48
N GLU A 21 -15.49 9.46 -9.70
CA GLU A 21 -14.15 9.20 -9.22
C GLU A 21 -13.67 10.42 -8.46
N GLN A 22 -13.13 10.19 -7.28
CA GLN A 22 -12.64 11.27 -6.43
C GLN A 22 -11.17 11.03 -6.11
N ILE A 23 -10.38 12.09 -6.22
CA ILE A 23 -9.00 12.08 -5.77
C ILE A 23 -8.98 12.74 -4.41
N LEU A 24 -8.63 11.96 -3.39
CA LEU A 24 -8.62 12.41 -2.01
C LEU A 24 -7.19 12.68 -1.57
N SER A 25 -7.03 13.65 -0.66
CA SER A 25 -5.73 13.93 -0.08
C SER A 25 -5.27 12.77 0.81
N SER A 26 -3.96 12.59 0.90
CA SER A 26 -3.34 11.62 1.80
C SER A 26 -2.18 12.30 2.52
N GLU A 27 -1.94 11.90 3.76
CA GLU A 27 -0.81 12.41 4.55
C GLU A 27 0.52 12.00 3.92
N GLY A 28 0.55 10.84 3.30
CA GLY A 28 1.73 10.29 2.66
C GLY A 28 1.47 8.86 2.28
N ILE A 29 2.55 8.11 2.06
CA ILE A 29 2.47 6.69 1.71
C ILE A 29 3.14 5.90 2.82
N TRP A 30 2.40 4.94 3.39
CA TRP A 30 2.95 4.04 4.39
C TRP A 30 3.42 2.78 3.68
N ALA A 31 4.73 2.56 3.70
CA ALA A 31 5.36 1.43 3.04
C ALA A 31 5.92 0.46 4.07
N VAL A 32 5.84 -0.83 3.74
CA VAL A 32 6.45 -1.86 4.58
C VAL A 32 7.90 -2.02 4.13
N TYR A 33 8.82 -1.95 5.09
CA TYR A 33 10.25 -2.11 4.88
C TYR A 33 10.74 -3.37 5.58
N PHE A 34 11.76 -3.98 5.04
CA PHE A 34 12.50 -5.05 5.72
C PHE A 34 13.88 -4.50 6.09
N SER A 35 14.17 -4.48 7.40
CA SER A 35 15.29 -3.72 7.94
C SER A 35 15.17 -2.28 7.49
N ASP A 36 16.09 -1.74 6.72
CA ASP A 36 16.04 -0.36 6.25
C ASP A 36 15.79 -0.26 4.75
N GLN A 37 15.24 -1.31 4.14
CA GLN A 37 15.07 -1.38 2.70
C GLN A 37 13.60 -1.49 2.30
N PRO A 38 13.17 -0.75 1.26
CA PRO A 38 11.86 -0.99 0.66
C PRO A 38 11.83 -2.38 0.02
N ILE A 39 10.64 -3.00 0.00
CA ILE A 39 10.50 -4.39 -0.43
C ILE A 39 9.48 -4.56 -1.53
N ASN A 40 9.58 -5.67 -2.23
CA ASN A 40 8.52 -6.26 -3.03
C ASN A 40 8.10 -7.56 -2.37
N LEU A 41 6.81 -7.86 -2.39
CA LEU A 41 6.30 -9.10 -1.83
C LEU A 41 5.83 -10.00 -2.98
N LYS A 42 6.49 -11.14 -3.11
CA LYS A 42 6.17 -12.14 -4.11
C LYS A 42 5.62 -13.38 -3.43
N SER A 43 4.44 -13.82 -3.84
CA SER A 43 3.82 -15.04 -3.33
C SER A 43 3.73 -16.06 -4.46
N GLY A 44 4.07 -17.30 -4.17
CA GLY A 44 4.01 -18.39 -5.13
C GLY A 44 3.79 -19.71 -4.44
N ASN A 45 3.69 -20.77 -5.24
CA ASN A 45 3.53 -22.14 -4.76
C ASN A 45 4.69 -22.98 -5.26
N MET A 46 5.38 -23.66 -4.35
CA MET A 46 6.53 -24.50 -4.69
C MET A 46 6.14 -25.76 -5.48
N LEU A 47 4.90 -26.20 -5.33
CA LEU A 47 4.43 -27.48 -5.90
C LEU A 47 3.84 -27.31 -7.31
N THR A 48 3.52 -26.10 -7.72
CA THR A 48 2.92 -25.85 -9.02
C THR A 48 3.31 -24.47 -9.54
N ASN A 49 3.35 -24.33 -10.85
CA ASN A 49 3.58 -23.05 -11.52
C ASN A 49 2.29 -22.36 -11.93
N TYR A 50 1.16 -22.94 -11.59
CA TYR A 50 -0.13 -22.35 -11.92
C TYR A 50 -0.94 -22.08 -10.64
N PRO A 51 -1.42 -20.86 -10.45
CA PRO A 51 -1.47 -19.74 -11.41
C PRO A 51 -0.18 -18.93 -11.56
N GLY A 52 0.93 -19.32 -11.05
CA GLY A 52 2.18 -18.58 -11.13
C GLY A 52 2.35 -17.60 -9.98
N PRO A 53 3.56 -17.03 -9.82
CA PRO A 53 3.82 -16.10 -8.74
C PRO A 53 3.07 -14.79 -8.91
N LYS A 54 2.66 -14.20 -7.78
CA LYS A 54 1.98 -12.90 -7.74
C LYS A 54 2.75 -11.94 -6.86
N TYR A 55 2.81 -10.69 -7.30
CA TYR A 55 3.37 -9.61 -6.50
C TYR A 55 2.24 -8.90 -5.76
N LYS A 56 2.39 -8.75 -4.45
CA LYS A 56 1.39 -8.12 -3.61
C LYS A 56 1.82 -6.70 -3.26
N LYS A 57 0.84 -5.86 -3.01
CA LYS A 57 1.06 -4.46 -2.66
C LYS A 57 1.75 -4.37 -1.29
N THR A 58 2.78 -3.52 -1.21
CA THR A 58 3.54 -3.29 0.03
C THR A 58 3.53 -1.84 0.48
N SER A 59 2.81 -0.97 -0.24
CA SER A 59 2.67 0.43 0.15
C SER A 59 1.20 0.83 0.06
N PHE A 60 0.79 1.73 0.95
CA PHE A 60 -0.62 2.07 1.13
C PHE A 60 -0.76 3.54 1.50
N SER A 61 -1.88 4.15 1.12
CA SER A 61 -2.22 5.48 1.62
C SER A 61 -2.89 5.44 3.00
N ASN A 62 -3.12 4.25 3.56
CA ASN A 62 -3.72 4.03 4.86
C ASN A 62 -2.73 3.31 5.77
N PRO A 63 -2.37 3.88 6.95
CA PRO A 63 -1.40 3.24 7.84
C PRO A 63 -1.88 1.90 8.38
N GLY A 64 -3.18 1.72 8.58
CA GLY A 64 -3.72 0.47 9.13
C GLY A 64 -3.38 -0.74 8.26
N HIS A 65 -3.51 -0.60 6.95
CA HIS A 65 -3.18 -1.69 6.03
C HIS A 65 -1.69 -2.03 6.06
N ALA A 66 -0.83 -1.01 6.12
CA ALA A 66 0.62 -1.22 6.19
C ALA A 66 1.01 -1.91 7.49
N ILE A 67 0.45 -1.46 8.61
CA ILE A 67 0.73 -2.05 9.93
C ILE A 67 0.30 -3.51 9.97
N ASN A 68 -0.89 -3.82 9.46
CA ASN A 68 -1.39 -5.19 9.42
C ASN A 68 -0.50 -6.10 8.58
N LEU A 69 -0.04 -5.60 7.43
CA LEU A 69 0.87 -6.37 6.58
C LEU A 69 2.20 -6.61 7.27
N ALA A 70 2.76 -5.59 7.91
CA ALA A 70 4.03 -5.74 8.64
C ALA A 70 3.90 -6.77 9.77
N LYS A 71 2.81 -6.73 10.52
CA LYS A 71 2.55 -7.73 11.57
C LYS A 71 2.44 -9.14 11.00
N LYS A 72 1.73 -9.29 9.90
CA LYS A 72 1.57 -10.58 9.25
C LYS A 72 2.91 -11.16 8.80
N LEU A 73 3.76 -10.31 8.19
CA LEU A 73 5.07 -10.74 7.71
C LEU A 73 6.01 -11.06 8.87
N ASN A 74 5.97 -10.27 9.95
CA ASN A 74 6.77 -10.58 11.13
C ASN A 74 6.40 -11.94 11.73
N ASN A 75 5.10 -12.25 11.77
CA ASN A 75 4.66 -13.56 12.25
C ASN A 75 5.06 -14.68 11.31
N LEU A 76 4.90 -14.47 10.00
CA LEU A 76 5.20 -15.49 9.00
C LEU A 76 6.69 -15.84 8.95
N PHE A 77 7.55 -14.83 9.00
CA PHE A 77 9.00 -15.00 8.92
C PHE A 77 9.67 -15.07 10.28
N LYS A 78 8.90 -15.02 11.37
CA LYS A 78 9.37 -15.10 12.75
C LYS A 78 10.50 -14.11 13.03
N THR A 79 10.24 -12.86 12.74
CA THR A 79 11.20 -11.76 12.88
C THR A 79 10.47 -10.50 13.35
N ASP A 80 11.21 -9.47 13.72
CA ASP A 80 10.69 -8.14 14.01
C ASP A 80 11.23 -7.08 13.03
N GLN A 81 11.81 -7.53 11.92
CA GLN A 81 12.49 -6.67 10.97
C GLN A 81 11.54 -5.95 9.99
N PHE A 82 10.28 -6.38 9.90
CA PHE A 82 9.31 -5.70 9.06
C PHE A 82 8.73 -4.51 9.82
N THR A 83 8.92 -3.32 9.27
CA THR A 83 8.47 -2.06 9.89
C THR A 83 7.67 -1.26 8.87
N VAL A 84 6.99 -0.22 9.34
CA VAL A 84 6.24 0.69 8.48
C VAL A 84 6.92 2.05 8.48
N VAL A 85 7.16 2.57 7.28
CA VAL A 85 7.79 3.87 7.09
C VAL A 85 6.79 4.79 6.40
N LEU A 86 6.64 6.00 6.94
CA LEU A 86 5.81 7.03 6.33
C LEU A 86 6.67 7.87 5.38
N LEU A 87 6.33 7.83 4.11
CA LEU A 87 7.02 8.57 3.06
C LEU A 87 6.17 9.79 2.67
N LYS A 88 6.70 10.98 2.88
CA LYS A 88 6.00 12.25 2.59
C LYS A 88 6.53 12.96 1.37
N SER A 89 7.74 12.66 0.95
CA SER A 89 8.39 13.29 -0.20
C SER A 89 9.16 12.26 -0.99
N GLY A 90 9.51 12.60 -2.20
CA GLY A 90 10.24 11.70 -3.09
C GLY A 90 10.67 12.42 -4.34
N ASP A 91 11.28 11.68 -5.25
CA ASP A 91 11.70 12.19 -6.54
C ASP A 91 10.49 12.28 -7.47
N ARG A 92 10.37 13.42 -8.15
CA ARG A 92 9.23 13.65 -9.04
C ARG A 92 9.59 13.23 -10.45
N ILE A 93 8.69 12.45 -11.04
CA ILE A 93 8.81 11.99 -12.42
C ILE A 93 7.58 12.51 -13.17
N TYR A 94 7.80 13.19 -14.29
CA TYR A 94 6.70 13.69 -15.12
C TYR A 94 6.46 12.67 -16.23
N PRO A 95 5.31 11.99 -16.23
CA PRO A 95 4.98 10.99 -17.25
C PRO A 95 4.69 11.61 -18.61
#